data_9123b137999dd6a164198833e1d34d3d
#
_entry.id   9123b137999dd6a164198833e1d34d3d
#
_cell.length_a   1.000
_cell.length_b   1.000
_cell.length_c   1.000
_cell.angle_alpha   90.00
_cell.angle_beta   90.00
_cell.angle_gamma   90.00
#
_symmetry.space_group_name_H-M   'P 1'
#
loop_
_entity.id
_entity.type
_entity.pdbx_description
1 polymer ?
#
loop_
_entity_poly.entity_id
_entity_poly.type
_entity_poly.pdbx_seq_one_letter_code
_entity_poly.pdbx_strand_id
1 'polypeptide(L)'
;MKLKLKIFILLYVCEFNQIVPQSTYTVYLIKTAWHVGISVKVDSFAVRKLKVLDYFKEYKFADIGWGDEQFYQEPGTDILLALKALFLPTPSVVRIAGIKSGIKDFISASDFTVKVILTKEQYAKLLEFIEKSLAKNAEGKYLITSREYGGEIMFFKSGLKYHMFHTCNTWIAGALNSAGIQIETHGIITAAQLYRELIKTGEVIKPAG
;
A
#
# COMPACT_ATOMS: atom_id res chain seq x y z
N MET A 1 74.85 14.87 25.07
CA MET A 1 73.43 14.90 25.41
C MET A 1 72.68 14.78 24.10
N LYS A 2 72.14 13.58 23.73
CA LYS A 2 71.55 13.29 22.45
C LYS A 2 70.01 13.38 22.62
N LEU A 3 69.41 14.42 22.03
CA LEU A 3 67.98 14.66 22.02
C LEU A 3 67.32 13.68 21.00
N LYS A 4 66.52 12.72 21.49
CA LYS A 4 65.72 11.82 20.62
C LYS A 4 64.41 12.50 20.29
N LEU A 5 64.27 12.93 19.02
CA LEU A 5 63.04 13.45 18.45
C LEU A 5 62.08 12.26 18.17
N LYS A 6 60.98 12.17 18.94
CA LYS A 6 59.91 11.19 18.65
C LYS A 6 58.93 11.84 17.66
N ILE A 7 58.94 11.34 16.42
CA ILE A 7 57.96 11.68 15.40
C ILE A 7 56.67 10.89 15.69
N PHE A 8 55.60 11.56 16.06
CA PHE A 8 54.25 10.98 16.16
C PHE A 8 53.62 11.07 14.77
N ILE A 9 53.49 9.95 14.06
CA ILE A 9 52.72 9.87 12.81
C ILE A 9 51.27 9.66 13.21
N LEU A 10 50.44 10.69 13.03
CA LEU A 10 49.00 10.63 13.19
C LEU A 10 48.42 10.03 11.91
N LEU A 11 48.08 8.75 11.93
CA LEU A 11 47.35 8.10 10.84
C LEU A 11 45.88 8.58 10.86
N TYR A 12 45.53 9.49 9.98
CA TYR A 12 44.15 9.89 9.72
C TYR A 12 43.51 8.78 8.90
N VAL A 13 42.74 7.90 9.54
CA VAL A 13 41.92 6.90 8.85
C VAL A 13 40.70 7.65 8.29
N CYS A 14 40.75 7.96 7.01
CA CYS A 14 39.59 8.46 6.27
C CYS A 14 38.65 7.29 6.05
N GLU A 15 37.63 7.13 6.92
CA GLU A 15 36.55 6.20 6.66
C GLU A 15 35.77 6.70 5.43
N PHE A 16 36.04 6.12 4.27
CA PHE A 16 35.21 6.25 3.11
C PHE A 16 33.88 5.54 3.40
N ASN A 17 32.89 6.27 3.89
CA ASN A 17 31.50 5.81 3.89
C ASN A 17 31.10 5.60 2.42
N GLN A 18 31.20 4.37 1.95
CA GLN A 18 30.62 3.98 0.67
C GLN A 18 29.11 4.13 0.80
N ILE A 19 28.56 5.15 0.14
CA ILE A 19 27.12 5.32 -0.03
C ILE A 19 26.68 4.17 -0.94
N VAL A 20 26.27 3.05 -0.33
CA VAL A 20 25.63 1.95 -1.06
C VAL A 20 24.30 2.49 -1.60
N PRO A 21 24.03 2.43 -2.91
CA PRO A 21 22.75 2.87 -3.44
C PRO A 21 21.62 2.12 -2.74
N GLN A 22 20.79 2.84 -2.01
CA GLN A 22 19.67 2.25 -1.31
C GLN A 22 18.62 1.80 -2.34
N SER A 23 18.28 0.50 -2.33
CA SER A 23 17.23 -0.03 -3.20
C SER A 23 15.93 0.69 -2.93
N THR A 24 15.34 1.29 -3.96
CA THR A 24 14.04 1.97 -3.88
C THR A 24 12.94 1.11 -4.49
N TYR A 25 11.74 1.25 -3.95
CA TYR A 25 10.53 0.58 -4.40
C TYR A 25 9.47 1.62 -4.78
N THR A 26 8.81 1.40 -5.89
CA THR A 26 7.75 2.28 -6.35
C THR A 26 6.40 1.68 -6.04
N VAL A 27 5.53 2.45 -5.43
CA VAL A 27 4.10 2.14 -5.27
C VAL A 27 3.27 3.23 -5.95
N TYR A 28 2.08 2.85 -6.41
CA TYR A 28 1.15 3.78 -7.04
C TYR A 28 -0.15 3.81 -6.25
N LEU A 29 -0.61 4.99 -5.89
CA LEU A 29 -1.93 5.25 -5.33
C LEU A 29 -2.83 5.59 -6.50
N ILE A 30 -3.73 4.68 -6.86
CA ILE A 30 -4.53 4.76 -8.09
C ILE A 30 -6.01 4.81 -7.74
N LYS A 31 -6.70 5.88 -8.18
CA LYS A 31 -8.16 5.97 -8.09
C LYS A 31 -8.80 5.49 -9.37
N THR A 32 -9.68 4.53 -9.25
CA THR A 32 -10.58 4.07 -10.32
C THR A 32 -12.01 4.10 -9.80
N ALA A 33 -12.91 4.74 -10.53
CA ALA A 33 -14.32 4.91 -10.12
C ALA A 33 -14.41 5.44 -8.68
N TRP A 34 -14.96 4.67 -7.75
CA TRP A 34 -15.17 5.07 -6.35
C TRP A 34 -14.04 4.66 -5.39
N HIS A 35 -13.02 3.93 -5.86
CA HIS A 35 -12.00 3.27 -5.04
C HIS A 35 -10.60 3.84 -5.28
N VAL A 36 -9.82 3.98 -4.20
CA VAL A 36 -8.38 4.21 -4.28
C VAL A 36 -7.65 2.96 -3.80
N GLY A 37 -6.74 2.44 -4.62
CA GLY A 37 -5.91 1.28 -4.32
C GLY A 37 -4.42 1.62 -4.18
N ILE A 38 -3.67 0.71 -3.55
CA ILE A 38 -2.21 0.69 -3.50
C ILE A 38 -1.73 -0.36 -4.49
N SER A 39 -1.20 0.08 -5.63
CA SER A 39 -0.66 -0.84 -6.63
C SER A 39 0.82 -1.08 -6.40
N VAL A 40 1.20 -2.34 -6.22
CA VAL A 40 2.57 -2.80 -5.96
C VAL A 40 3.04 -3.77 -7.04
N LYS A 41 4.34 -3.79 -7.32
CA LYS A 41 4.94 -4.80 -8.18
C LYS A 41 4.92 -6.16 -7.48
N VAL A 42 4.50 -7.20 -8.18
CA VAL A 42 4.56 -8.59 -7.69
C VAL A 42 5.94 -9.14 -7.98
N ASP A 43 6.82 -9.08 -7.00
CA ASP A 43 8.17 -9.62 -7.07
C ASP A 43 8.48 -10.48 -5.82
N SER A 44 9.63 -11.13 -5.82
CA SER A 44 10.02 -12.04 -4.74
C SER A 44 10.12 -11.35 -3.36
N PHE A 45 10.43 -10.05 -3.32
CA PHE A 45 10.46 -9.31 -2.06
C PHE A 45 9.04 -9.04 -1.55
N ALA A 46 8.15 -8.56 -2.43
CA ALA A 46 6.75 -8.29 -2.10
C ALA A 46 6.03 -9.57 -1.63
N VAL A 47 6.19 -10.69 -2.33
CA VAL A 47 5.59 -11.99 -1.95
C VAL A 47 6.10 -12.47 -0.59
N ARG A 48 7.38 -12.27 -0.26
CA ARG A 48 7.90 -12.65 1.08
C ARG A 48 7.30 -11.82 2.22
N LYS A 49 7.00 -10.54 1.97
CA LYS A 49 6.48 -9.61 2.99
C LYS A 49 4.96 -9.61 3.08
N LEU A 50 4.29 -9.78 1.96
CA LEU A 50 2.84 -9.84 1.81
C LEU A 50 2.50 -11.18 1.16
N LYS A 51 2.36 -12.23 1.98
CA LYS A 51 2.26 -13.61 1.52
C LYS A 51 1.01 -13.91 0.69
N VAL A 52 -0.04 -13.13 0.83
CA VAL A 52 -1.24 -13.25 -0.01
C VAL A 52 -0.94 -13.02 -1.50
N LEU A 53 0.13 -12.30 -1.84
CA LEU A 53 0.58 -12.11 -3.22
C LEU A 53 1.04 -13.42 -3.90
N ASP A 54 1.18 -14.51 -3.14
CA ASP A 54 1.44 -15.84 -3.69
C ASP A 54 0.33 -16.31 -4.66
N TYR A 55 -0.91 -15.88 -4.41
CA TYR A 55 -2.04 -16.10 -5.32
C TYR A 55 -1.94 -15.32 -6.63
N PHE A 56 -1.06 -14.31 -6.70
CA PHE A 56 -0.92 -13.35 -7.80
C PHE A 56 0.45 -13.40 -8.49
N LYS A 57 1.21 -14.48 -8.35
CA LYS A 57 2.57 -14.62 -8.93
C LYS A 57 2.61 -14.49 -10.45
N GLU A 58 1.51 -14.83 -11.13
CA GLU A 58 1.37 -14.71 -12.58
C GLU A 58 1.15 -13.27 -13.09
N TYR A 59 0.95 -12.32 -12.17
CA TYR A 59 0.68 -10.93 -12.47
C TYR A 59 1.92 -10.05 -12.27
N LYS A 60 2.05 -8.98 -13.04
CA LYS A 60 3.16 -8.02 -12.91
C LYS A 60 2.95 -7.07 -11.73
N PHE A 61 1.71 -6.67 -11.50
CA PHE A 61 1.31 -5.81 -10.40
C PHE A 61 0.06 -6.37 -9.72
N ALA A 62 -0.15 -5.95 -8.48
CA ALA A 62 -1.36 -6.18 -7.73
C ALA A 62 -1.88 -4.84 -7.21
N ASP A 63 -3.12 -4.52 -7.50
CA ASP A 63 -3.84 -3.37 -6.94
C ASP A 63 -4.62 -3.81 -5.71
N ILE A 64 -4.32 -3.19 -4.57
CA ILE A 64 -4.78 -3.63 -3.25
C ILE A 64 -5.62 -2.54 -2.63
N GLY A 65 -6.86 -2.86 -2.32
CA GLY A 65 -7.78 -1.98 -1.62
C GLY A 65 -8.42 -2.65 -0.42
N TRP A 66 -8.94 -1.83 0.48
CA TRP A 66 -9.66 -2.28 1.67
C TRP A 66 -10.98 -1.53 1.77
N GLY A 67 -12.03 -2.22 2.20
CA GLY A 67 -13.33 -1.60 2.34
C GLY A 67 -14.38 -2.50 2.98
N ASP A 68 -15.61 -1.99 3.04
CA ASP A 68 -16.77 -2.74 3.53
C ASP A 68 -17.02 -4.00 2.69
N GLU A 69 -17.25 -5.13 3.34
CA GLU A 69 -17.39 -6.43 2.68
C GLU A 69 -18.60 -6.48 1.74
N GLN A 70 -19.74 -5.99 2.19
CA GLN A 70 -20.98 -6.05 1.43
C GLN A 70 -20.95 -5.09 0.26
N PHE A 71 -20.52 -3.84 0.50
CA PHE A 71 -20.43 -2.81 -0.54
C PHE A 71 -19.46 -3.18 -1.67
N TYR A 72 -18.36 -3.88 -1.35
CA TYR A 72 -17.36 -4.28 -2.34
C TYR A 72 -17.80 -5.45 -3.23
N GLN A 73 -18.70 -6.30 -2.75
CA GLN A 73 -19.06 -7.56 -3.43
C GLN A 73 -20.45 -7.52 -4.10
N GLU A 74 -21.25 -6.50 -3.83
CA GLU A 74 -22.56 -6.37 -4.46
C GLU A 74 -22.50 -5.52 -5.73
N PRO A 75 -23.08 -5.99 -6.86
CA PRO A 75 -23.17 -5.21 -8.08
C PRO A 75 -24.15 -4.05 -7.90
N GLY A 76 -23.64 -2.83 -8.04
CA GLY A 76 -24.43 -1.60 -7.95
C GLY A 76 -24.19 -0.83 -6.65
N THR A 77 -24.30 0.50 -6.76
CA THR A 77 -24.09 1.40 -5.63
C THR A 77 -25.39 1.51 -4.84
N ASP A 78 -25.57 0.68 -3.81
CA ASP A 78 -26.68 0.87 -2.87
C ASP A 78 -26.29 1.92 -1.82
N ILE A 79 -26.93 3.10 -1.94
CA ILE A 79 -26.74 4.22 -1.00
C ILE A 79 -27.05 3.83 0.43
N LEU A 80 -28.03 2.93 0.66
CA LEU A 80 -28.39 2.45 2.00
C LEU A 80 -27.26 1.59 2.60
N LEU A 81 -26.60 0.74 1.81
CA LEU A 81 -25.44 -0.03 2.24
C LEU A 81 -24.26 0.87 2.59
N ALA A 82 -24.00 1.89 1.75
CA ALA A 82 -22.94 2.87 2.01
C ALA A 82 -23.21 3.65 3.31
N LEU A 83 -24.44 4.09 3.54
CA LEU A 83 -24.85 4.78 4.77
C LEU A 83 -24.75 3.86 5.99
N LYS A 84 -25.20 2.59 5.90
CA LYS A 84 -25.11 1.62 6.98
C LYS A 84 -23.64 1.37 7.38
N ALA A 85 -22.75 1.18 6.39
CA ALA A 85 -21.32 0.99 6.60
C ALA A 85 -20.65 2.22 7.24
N LEU A 86 -21.18 3.43 7.06
CA LEU A 86 -20.67 4.63 7.71
C LEU A 86 -21.05 4.72 9.20
N PHE A 87 -22.28 4.33 9.57
CA PHE A 87 -22.78 4.54 10.92
C PHE A 87 -22.60 3.35 11.88
N LEU A 88 -22.46 2.13 11.36
CA LEU A 88 -22.26 0.93 12.16
C LEU A 88 -20.96 0.22 11.73
N PRO A 89 -20.16 -0.28 12.70
CA PRO A 89 -18.99 -1.08 12.38
C PRO A 89 -19.37 -2.36 11.63
N THR A 90 -19.00 -2.46 10.35
CA THR A 90 -19.34 -3.58 9.48
C THR A 90 -18.12 -4.48 9.23
N PRO A 91 -18.30 -5.74 8.80
CA PRO A 91 -17.24 -6.58 8.28
C PRO A 91 -16.54 -5.92 7.09
N SER A 92 -15.25 -6.18 6.93
CA SER A 92 -14.45 -5.61 5.85
C SER A 92 -13.63 -6.67 5.12
N VAL A 93 -13.21 -6.33 3.91
CA VAL A 93 -12.37 -7.16 3.04
C VAL A 93 -11.19 -6.38 2.50
N VAL A 94 -10.12 -7.11 2.18
CA VAL A 94 -9.04 -6.66 1.32
C VAL A 94 -9.34 -7.20 -0.08
N ARG A 95 -9.52 -6.31 -1.05
CA ARG A 95 -9.62 -6.63 -2.47
C ARG A 95 -8.23 -6.58 -3.08
N ILE A 96 -7.86 -7.61 -3.84
CA ILE A 96 -6.63 -7.64 -4.62
C ILE A 96 -6.98 -7.95 -6.06
N ALA A 97 -6.56 -7.09 -6.98
CA ALA A 97 -6.70 -7.29 -8.42
C ALA A 97 -5.32 -7.46 -9.06
N GLY A 98 -5.12 -8.55 -9.76
CA GLY A 98 -3.91 -8.81 -10.52
C GLY A 98 -3.89 -8.03 -11.84
N ILE A 99 -2.76 -7.43 -12.19
CA ILE A 99 -2.55 -6.66 -13.41
C ILE A 99 -1.48 -7.37 -14.25
N LYS A 100 -1.89 -8.01 -15.36
CA LYS A 100 -0.99 -8.71 -16.31
C LYS A 100 -0.30 -7.76 -17.26
N SER A 101 -1.02 -6.74 -17.73
CA SER A 101 -0.49 -5.66 -18.56
C SER A 101 0.50 -4.81 -17.77
N GLY A 102 1.12 -3.85 -18.40
CA GLY A 102 1.94 -2.86 -17.70
C GLY A 102 1.08 -1.94 -16.84
N ILE A 103 1.68 -1.38 -15.79
CA ILE A 103 1.00 -0.41 -14.91
C ILE A 103 0.48 0.82 -15.69
N LYS A 104 1.06 1.14 -16.84
CA LYS A 104 0.68 2.29 -17.68
C LYS A 104 -0.76 2.20 -18.15
N ASP A 105 -1.24 1.03 -18.56
CA ASP A 105 -2.62 0.85 -19.04
C ASP A 105 -3.61 1.06 -17.89
N PHE A 106 -3.27 0.57 -16.71
CA PHE A 106 -4.07 0.77 -15.51
C PHE A 106 -4.11 2.26 -15.08
N ILE A 107 -2.96 2.95 -15.16
CA ILE A 107 -2.87 4.41 -14.92
C ILE A 107 -3.72 5.19 -15.93
N SER A 108 -3.69 4.83 -17.21
CA SER A 108 -4.47 5.55 -18.22
C SER A 108 -5.97 5.49 -17.98
N ALA A 109 -6.46 4.37 -17.44
CA ALA A 109 -7.87 4.17 -17.08
C ALA A 109 -8.27 4.79 -15.73
N SER A 110 -7.32 5.32 -14.95
CA SER A 110 -7.58 5.87 -13.61
C SER A 110 -8.16 7.29 -13.66
N ASP A 111 -8.78 7.74 -12.55
CA ASP A 111 -9.20 9.13 -12.36
C ASP A 111 -8.03 10.00 -11.89
N PHE A 112 -7.17 9.45 -11.02
CA PHE A 112 -5.87 10.02 -10.67
C PHE A 112 -4.85 8.95 -10.31
N THR A 113 -3.58 9.31 -10.39
CA THR A 113 -2.48 8.45 -9.92
C THR A 113 -1.37 9.28 -9.31
N VAL A 114 -0.96 8.89 -8.09
CA VAL A 114 0.22 9.44 -7.41
C VAL A 114 1.23 8.31 -7.20
N LYS A 115 2.47 8.55 -7.62
CA LYS A 115 3.60 7.63 -7.43
C LYS A 115 4.37 8.01 -6.17
N VAL A 116 4.65 7.03 -5.31
CA VAL A 116 5.47 7.20 -4.11
C VAL A 116 6.68 6.28 -4.20
N ILE A 117 7.86 6.84 -3.94
CA ILE A 117 9.12 6.09 -3.90
C ILE A 117 9.47 5.81 -2.44
N LEU A 118 9.69 4.55 -2.12
CA LEU A 118 9.95 4.07 -0.77
C LEU A 118 11.34 3.43 -0.68
N THR A 119 12.00 3.56 0.45
CA THR A 119 13.14 2.71 0.78
C THR A 119 12.68 1.27 0.99
N LYS A 120 13.61 0.35 1.05
CA LYS A 120 13.31 -1.08 1.30
C LYS A 120 12.60 -1.28 2.65
N GLU A 121 13.01 -0.57 3.67
CA GLU A 121 12.43 -0.62 5.02
C GLU A 121 11.01 -0.04 5.05
N GLN A 122 10.80 1.09 4.40
CA GLN A 122 9.50 1.72 4.26
C GLN A 122 8.52 0.81 3.51
N TYR A 123 8.98 0.23 2.38
CA TYR A 123 8.18 -0.70 1.60
C TYR A 123 7.83 -1.97 2.38
N ALA A 124 8.77 -2.52 3.14
CA ALA A 124 8.50 -3.66 4.02
C ALA A 124 7.41 -3.35 5.04
N LYS A 125 7.45 -2.18 5.70
CA LYS A 125 6.42 -1.75 6.66
C LYS A 125 5.06 -1.56 6.02
N LEU A 126 5.00 -0.99 4.80
CA LEU A 126 3.75 -0.87 4.02
C LEU A 126 3.13 -2.26 3.79
N LEU A 127 3.92 -3.21 3.28
CA LEU A 127 3.44 -4.56 3.00
C LEU A 127 3.03 -5.31 4.28
N GLU A 128 3.75 -5.12 5.38
CA GLU A 128 3.41 -5.69 6.69
C GLU A 128 2.10 -5.11 7.25
N PHE A 129 1.81 -3.83 7.03
CA PHE A 129 0.53 -3.22 7.38
C PHE A 129 -0.62 -3.89 6.62
N ILE A 130 -0.45 -4.08 5.31
CA ILE A 130 -1.45 -4.76 4.47
C ILE A 130 -1.64 -6.21 4.93
N GLU A 131 -0.55 -6.94 5.17
CA GLU A 131 -0.59 -8.32 5.66
C GLU A 131 -1.35 -8.46 6.98
N LYS A 132 -1.16 -7.51 7.92
CA LYS A 132 -1.87 -7.47 9.21
C LYS A 132 -3.37 -7.15 9.08
N SER A 133 -3.80 -6.55 7.97
CA SER A 133 -5.22 -6.30 7.70
C SER A 133 -5.98 -7.57 7.30
N LEU A 134 -5.28 -8.62 6.87
CA LEU A 134 -5.85 -9.87 6.39
C LEU A 134 -6.17 -10.84 7.53
N ALA A 135 -7.38 -11.38 7.54
CA ALA A 135 -7.77 -12.42 8.48
C ALA A 135 -7.32 -13.81 8.01
N LYS A 136 -6.93 -14.64 8.97
CA LYS A 136 -6.50 -16.03 8.76
C LYS A 136 -7.27 -16.95 9.70
N ASN A 137 -7.45 -18.20 9.27
CA ASN A 137 -7.98 -19.25 10.13
C ASN A 137 -6.89 -19.80 11.08
N ALA A 138 -7.25 -20.78 11.90
CA ALA A 138 -6.36 -21.40 12.89
C ALA A 138 -5.12 -22.06 12.26
N GLU A 139 -5.21 -22.51 10.99
CA GLU A 139 -4.13 -23.10 10.23
C GLU A 139 -3.28 -22.05 9.50
N GLY A 140 -3.53 -20.75 9.71
CA GLY A 140 -2.80 -19.64 9.10
C GLY A 140 -3.14 -19.38 7.62
N LYS A 141 -4.23 -19.97 7.09
CA LYS A 141 -4.71 -19.74 5.72
C LYS A 141 -5.60 -18.52 5.64
N TYR A 142 -5.48 -17.73 4.57
CA TYR A 142 -6.33 -16.57 4.32
C TYR A 142 -7.79 -16.99 4.11
N LEU A 143 -8.71 -16.23 4.67
CA LEU A 143 -10.15 -16.43 4.50
C LEU A 143 -10.61 -15.71 3.23
N ILE A 144 -10.81 -16.45 2.15
CA ILE A 144 -11.26 -15.92 0.87
C ILE A 144 -12.79 -15.84 0.91
N THR A 145 -13.35 -14.65 0.60
CA THR A 145 -14.80 -14.41 0.55
C THR A 145 -15.36 -14.50 -0.87
N SER A 146 -14.60 -14.06 -1.87
CA SER A 146 -15.01 -14.13 -3.27
C SER A 146 -13.80 -14.23 -4.22
N ARG A 147 -14.05 -14.74 -5.42
CA ARG A 147 -13.15 -14.75 -6.57
C ARG A 147 -13.91 -14.39 -7.82
N GLU A 148 -13.38 -13.44 -8.57
CA GLU A 148 -13.96 -12.94 -9.81
C GLU A 148 -12.97 -13.08 -10.96
N TYR A 149 -13.48 -13.12 -12.18
CA TYR A 149 -12.68 -13.22 -13.41
C TYR A 149 -11.61 -14.31 -13.36
N GLY A 150 -12.01 -15.51 -12.92
CA GLY A 150 -11.09 -16.66 -12.82
C GLY A 150 -10.00 -16.51 -11.75
N GLY A 151 -10.17 -15.61 -10.78
CA GLY A 151 -9.20 -15.33 -9.72
C GLY A 151 -8.29 -14.12 -9.99
N GLU A 152 -8.54 -13.39 -11.08
CA GLU A 152 -7.86 -12.12 -11.33
C GLU A 152 -8.17 -11.09 -10.25
N ILE A 153 -9.41 -11.09 -9.74
CA ILE A 153 -9.82 -10.31 -8.58
C ILE A 153 -10.21 -11.28 -7.46
N MET A 154 -9.62 -11.08 -6.28
CA MET A 154 -9.94 -11.87 -5.10
C MET A 154 -10.22 -10.96 -3.91
N PHE A 155 -11.17 -11.38 -3.09
CA PHE A 155 -11.53 -10.71 -1.85
C PHE A 155 -11.17 -11.60 -0.66
N PHE A 156 -10.48 -11.03 0.28
CA PHE A 156 -10.01 -11.70 1.50
C PHE A 156 -10.63 -11.04 2.71
N LYS A 157 -11.16 -11.83 3.64
CA LYS A 157 -11.66 -11.31 4.91
C LYS A 157 -10.62 -10.47 5.60
N SER A 158 -11.03 -9.34 6.14
CA SER A 158 -10.17 -8.49 6.97
C SER A 158 -10.47 -8.70 8.46
N GLY A 159 -9.45 -8.55 9.30
CA GLY A 159 -9.61 -8.49 10.76
C GLY A 159 -10.13 -7.16 11.27
N LEU A 160 -10.19 -6.15 10.39
CA LEU A 160 -10.60 -4.79 10.73
C LEU A 160 -12.12 -4.60 10.55
N LYS A 161 -12.65 -3.51 11.12
CA LYS A 161 -14.05 -3.08 10.93
C LYS A 161 -14.10 -1.78 10.15
N TYR A 162 -15.03 -1.71 9.19
CA TYR A 162 -15.29 -0.51 8.41
C TYR A 162 -16.32 0.37 9.13
N HIS A 163 -16.08 1.66 9.20
CA HIS A 163 -17.00 2.70 9.71
C HIS A 163 -16.53 4.10 9.29
N MET A 164 -17.33 5.14 9.57
CA MET A 164 -17.07 6.51 9.08
C MET A 164 -15.69 7.10 9.45
N PHE A 165 -15.09 6.66 10.56
CA PHE A 165 -13.75 7.08 10.96
C PHE A 165 -12.65 6.11 10.53
N HIS A 166 -13.03 5.00 9.90
CA HIS A 166 -12.12 3.99 9.39
C HIS A 166 -12.61 3.50 8.02
N THR A 167 -12.32 4.30 7.01
CA THR A 167 -12.71 4.12 5.60
C THR A 167 -11.51 3.61 4.78
N CYS A 168 -11.75 3.27 3.50
CA CYS A 168 -10.67 2.92 2.57
C CYS A 168 -9.60 4.02 2.50
N ASN A 169 -9.98 5.29 2.55
CA ASN A 169 -9.06 6.42 2.46
C ASN A 169 -8.18 6.56 3.71
N THR A 170 -8.76 6.41 4.91
CA THR A 170 -8.00 6.41 6.17
C THR A 170 -7.11 5.17 6.29
N TRP A 171 -7.51 4.02 5.74
CA TRP A 171 -6.68 2.82 5.70
C TRP A 171 -5.44 3.03 4.84
N ILE A 172 -5.56 3.65 3.65
CA ILE A 172 -4.43 4.01 2.79
C ILE A 172 -3.49 5.00 3.51
N ALA A 173 -4.04 6.04 4.13
CA ALA A 173 -3.25 6.98 4.90
C ALA A 173 -2.50 6.28 6.06
N GLY A 174 -3.15 5.35 6.76
CA GLY A 174 -2.55 4.52 7.79
C GLY A 174 -1.43 3.62 7.27
N ALA A 175 -1.61 3.04 6.07
CA ALA A 175 -0.59 2.22 5.42
C ALA A 175 0.67 3.04 5.09
N LEU A 176 0.51 4.25 4.55
CA LEU A 176 1.61 5.17 4.25
C LEU A 176 2.29 5.66 5.53
N ASN A 177 1.53 6.02 6.57
CA ASN A 177 2.08 6.41 7.87
C ASN A 177 2.90 5.27 8.51
N SER A 178 2.43 4.03 8.40
CA SER A 178 3.19 2.85 8.88
C SER A 178 4.54 2.71 8.18
N ALA A 179 4.62 3.14 6.93
CA ALA A 179 5.84 3.20 6.13
C ALA A 179 6.72 4.43 6.43
N GLY A 180 6.28 5.32 7.33
CA GLY A 180 6.99 6.55 7.65
C GLY A 180 6.79 7.69 6.66
N ILE A 181 5.79 7.59 5.77
CA ILE A 181 5.33 8.68 4.91
C ILE A 181 4.24 9.44 5.68
N GLN A 182 4.53 10.67 6.06
CA GLN A 182 3.62 11.48 6.87
C GLN A 182 2.40 11.93 6.05
N ILE A 183 1.25 11.33 6.35
CA ILE A 183 -0.06 11.69 5.80
C ILE A 183 -0.97 12.07 6.97
N GLU A 184 -1.60 13.24 6.88
CA GLU A 184 -2.63 13.60 7.86
C GLU A 184 -3.81 12.61 7.73
N THR A 185 -4.17 11.95 8.84
CA THR A 185 -5.27 10.97 8.84
C THR A 185 -6.57 11.55 9.36
N HIS A 186 -6.49 12.66 10.10
CA HIS A 186 -7.67 13.28 10.70
C HIS A 186 -8.53 13.94 9.62
N GLY A 187 -9.79 13.55 9.54
CA GLY A 187 -10.75 14.13 8.59
C GLY A 187 -10.62 13.63 7.15
N ILE A 188 -9.79 12.61 6.86
CA ILE A 188 -9.76 11.98 5.54
C ILE A 188 -10.94 11.00 5.41
N ILE A 189 -12.05 11.45 4.83
CA ILE A 189 -13.22 10.64 4.52
C ILE A 189 -13.30 10.35 3.02
N THR A 190 -13.00 11.34 2.18
CA THR A 190 -13.15 11.26 0.73
C THR A 190 -11.83 11.03 -0.01
N ALA A 191 -11.90 10.49 -1.22
CA ALA A 191 -10.74 10.33 -2.10
C ALA A 191 -10.08 11.69 -2.45
N ALA A 192 -10.87 12.77 -2.55
CA ALA A 192 -10.34 14.11 -2.82
C ALA A 192 -9.51 14.65 -1.62
N GLN A 193 -9.91 14.35 -0.39
CA GLN A 193 -9.13 14.69 0.80
C GLN A 193 -7.82 13.88 0.84
N LEU A 194 -7.90 12.58 0.57
CA LEU A 194 -6.70 11.74 0.46
C LEU A 194 -5.77 12.25 -0.65
N TYR A 195 -6.28 12.57 -1.83
CA TYR A 195 -5.49 13.11 -2.94
C TYR A 195 -4.68 14.35 -2.55
N ARG A 196 -5.30 15.32 -1.82
CA ARG A 196 -4.61 16.52 -1.34
C ARG A 196 -3.42 16.22 -0.42
N GLU A 197 -3.49 15.13 0.33
CA GLU A 197 -2.35 14.68 1.15
C GLU A 197 -1.29 13.96 0.31
N LEU A 198 -1.72 13.10 -0.62
CA LEU A 198 -0.81 12.32 -1.47
C LEU A 198 0.09 13.21 -2.33
N ILE A 199 -0.42 14.30 -2.88
CA ILE A 199 0.37 15.22 -3.73
C ILE A 199 1.46 15.97 -2.98
N LYS A 200 1.41 16.01 -1.64
CA LYS A 200 2.46 16.60 -0.81
C LYS A 200 3.67 15.67 -0.66
N THR A 201 3.49 14.37 -0.88
CA THR A 201 4.49 13.33 -0.55
C THR A 201 4.90 12.48 -1.74
N GLY A 202 4.17 12.55 -2.87
CA GLY A 202 4.41 11.76 -4.07
C GLY A 202 4.43 12.58 -5.34
N GLU A 203 4.86 11.93 -6.42
CA GLU A 203 4.86 12.49 -7.79
C GLU A 203 3.48 12.25 -8.44
N VAL A 204 2.83 13.34 -8.90
CA VAL A 204 1.57 13.22 -9.64
C VAL A 204 1.85 12.69 -11.05
N ILE A 205 1.41 11.47 -11.33
CA ILE A 205 1.52 10.85 -12.65
C ILE A 205 0.29 11.16 -13.51
N LYS A 206 -0.89 11.16 -12.90
CA LYS A 206 -2.14 11.59 -13.50
C LYS A 206 -2.90 12.46 -12.50
N PRO A 207 -3.18 13.73 -12.81
CA PRO A 207 -3.91 14.61 -11.91
C PRO A 207 -5.38 14.18 -11.79
N ALA A 208 -6.00 14.55 -10.67
CA ALA A 208 -7.45 14.47 -10.54
C ALA A 208 -8.10 15.48 -11.49
N GLY A 209 -9.13 15.04 -12.23
CA GLY A 209 -9.94 15.92 -13.09
C GLY A 209 -10.88 16.80 -12.30
#